data_d5de8edd0881da40539791fc5668778f
#
_entry.id   d5de8edd0881da40539791fc5668778f
#
_cell.length_a   1.000
_cell.length_b   1.000
_cell.length_c   1.000
_cell.angle_alpha   90.00
_cell.angle_beta   90.00
_cell.angle_gamma   90.00
#
_symmetry.space_group_name_H-M   'P 1'
#
loop_
_entity.id
_entity.type
_entity.pdbx_description
1 polymer ?
#
loop_
_entity_poly.entity_id
_entity_poly.type
_entity_poly.pdbx_seq_one_letter_code
_entity_poly.pdbx_strand_id
1 'polypeptide(L)'
;MTIWEISEKADYIAQRHQQLQDQWHLYCNSLVQGITLSKARLHHAMSCAAQGDMRFVLFGHFTVFVTLADSFNSHTIEYFVENKEGEKQCVAQAQLMADGMVDGYVSNRDRQQVLEHYLEKIAPVYNGLYAAVEHDMPVDLKQLTAGNASANVA
;
A
#
# COMPACT_ATOMS: atom_id res chain seq x y z
N MET A 1 -26.35 30.57 -5.87
CA MET A 1 -26.18 29.26 -6.56
C MET A 1 -27.54 28.58 -6.67
N THR A 2 -27.92 28.17 -7.85
CA THR A 2 -29.18 27.47 -8.08
C THR A 2 -29.09 25.98 -7.77
N ILE A 3 -30.25 25.33 -7.61
CA ILE A 3 -30.32 23.90 -7.40
C ILE A 3 -29.69 23.12 -8.55
N TRP A 4 -29.79 23.65 -9.79
CA TRP A 4 -29.20 23.00 -10.96
C TRP A 4 -27.68 23.09 -10.97
N GLU A 5 -27.12 24.22 -10.55
CA GLU A 5 -25.68 24.38 -10.39
C GLU A 5 -25.12 23.42 -9.34
N ILE A 6 -25.82 23.28 -8.22
CA ILE A 6 -25.44 22.32 -7.16
C ILE A 6 -25.53 20.89 -7.68
N SER A 7 -26.59 20.58 -8.44
CA SER A 7 -26.78 19.24 -9.01
C SER A 7 -25.65 18.87 -9.96
N GLU A 8 -25.23 19.80 -10.82
CA GLU A 8 -24.10 19.56 -11.73
C GLU A 8 -22.79 19.31 -10.96
N LYS A 9 -22.55 20.08 -9.90
CA LYS A 9 -21.37 19.89 -9.06
C LYS A 9 -21.43 18.57 -8.31
N ALA A 10 -22.60 18.20 -7.80
CA ALA A 10 -22.79 16.94 -7.11
C ALA A 10 -22.51 15.74 -8.02
N ASP A 11 -22.99 15.80 -9.26
CA ASP A 11 -22.74 14.75 -10.25
C ASP A 11 -21.25 14.63 -10.59
N TYR A 12 -20.59 15.77 -10.77
CA TYR A 12 -19.15 15.80 -11.03
C TYR A 12 -18.36 15.17 -9.86
N ILE A 13 -18.70 15.57 -8.64
CA ILE A 13 -18.06 15.03 -7.42
C ILE A 13 -18.25 13.52 -7.36
N ALA A 14 -19.50 13.06 -7.55
CA ALA A 14 -19.81 11.63 -7.49
C ALA A 14 -19.07 10.84 -8.56
N GLN A 15 -18.98 11.37 -9.77
CA GLN A 15 -18.30 10.73 -10.89
C GLN A 15 -16.79 10.62 -10.62
N ARG A 16 -16.17 11.70 -10.14
CA ARG A 16 -14.75 11.69 -9.84
C ARG A 16 -14.41 10.77 -8.66
N HIS A 17 -15.27 10.74 -7.65
CA HIS A 17 -15.12 9.84 -6.52
C HIS A 17 -15.20 8.38 -6.96
N GLN A 18 -16.17 8.03 -7.80
CA GLN A 18 -16.32 6.68 -8.34
C GLN A 18 -15.09 6.29 -9.18
N GLN A 19 -14.58 7.22 -9.99
CA GLN A 19 -13.39 6.98 -10.80
C GLN A 19 -12.18 6.64 -9.92
N LEU A 20 -12.00 7.38 -8.83
CA LEU A 20 -10.91 7.09 -7.89
C LEU A 20 -11.07 5.72 -7.25
N GLN A 21 -12.30 5.37 -6.83
CA GLN A 21 -12.56 4.06 -6.25
C GLN A 21 -12.30 2.93 -7.25
N ASP A 22 -12.67 3.12 -8.52
CA ASP A 22 -12.42 2.14 -9.57
C ASP A 22 -10.93 1.93 -9.79
N GLN A 23 -10.15 3.01 -9.81
CA GLN A 23 -8.69 2.93 -9.96
C GLN A 23 -8.04 2.24 -8.76
N TRP A 24 -8.54 2.51 -7.56
CA TRP A 24 -8.09 1.84 -6.34
C TRP A 24 -8.36 0.32 -6.39
N HIS A 25 -9.57 -0.08 -6.82
CA HIS A 25 -9.91 -1.49 -6.96
C HIS A 25 -9.05 -2.21 -7.99
N LEU A 26 -8.72 -1.55 -9.11
CA LEU A 26 -7.80 -2.11 -10.10
C LEU A 26 -6.41 -2.33 -9.50
N TYR A 27 -5.91 -1.38 -8.73
CA TYR A 27 -4.64 -1.51 -8.04
C TYR A 27 -4.66 -2.70 -7.06
N CYS A 28 -5.70 -2.80 -6.25
CA CYS A 28 -5.87 -3.90 -5.29
C CYS A 28 -5.85 -5.25 -5.99
N ASN A 29 -6.60 -5.39 -7.08
CA ASN A 29 -6.67 -6.63 -7.82
C ASN A 29 -5.31 -7.01 -8.41
N SER A 30 -4.60 -6.03 -8.97
CA SER A 30 -3.27 -6.27 -9.55
C SER A 30 -2.26 -6.69 -8.49
N LEU A 31 -2.29 -6.06 -7.32
CA LEU A 31 -1.37 -6.40 -6.23
C LEU A 31 -1.65 -7.81 -5.69
N VAL A 32 -2.92 -8.11 -5.44
CA VAL A 32 -3.32 -9.44 -4.96
C VAL A 32 -2.92 -10.53 -5.95
N GLN A 33 -3.18 -10.32 -7.24
CA GLN A 33 -2.79 -11.25 -8.29
C GLN A 33 -1.28 -11.39 -8.38
N GLY A 34 -0.56 -10.27 -8.32
CA GLY A 34 0.91 -10.27 -8.36
C GLY A 34 1.51 -11.11 -7.25
N ILE A 35 1.03 -10.95 -6.02
CA ILE A 35 1.50 -11.71 -4.86
C ILE A 35 1.10 -13.19 -4.99
N THR A 36 -0.16 -13.46 -5.32
CA THR A 36 -0.70 -14.82 -5.38
C THR A 36 -0.03 -15.66 -6.46
N LEU A 37 0.25 -15.05 -7.62
CA LEU A 37 0.83 -15.73 -8.77
C LEU A 37 2.35 -15.69 -8.79
N SER A 38 2.97 -14.99 -7.85
CA SER A 38 4.43 -14.89 -7.80
C SER A 38 5.05 -16.25 -7.45
N LYS A 39 6.11 -16.60 -8.18
CA LYS A 39 6.93 -17.78 -7.88
C LYS A 39 8.02 -17.46 -6.85
N ALA A 40 8.23 -16.19 -6.55
CA ALA A 40 9.19 -15.78 -5.53
C ALA A 40 8.66 -16.14 -4.14
N ARG A 41 9.56 -16.54 -3.26
CA ARG A 41 9.22 -16.89 -1.88
C ARG A 41 9.25 -15.64 -1.01
N LEU A 42 8.14 -14.94 -0.97
CA LEU A 42 8.04 -13.67 -0.25
C LEU A 42 7.61 -13.86 1.22
N HIS A 43 7.15 -15.06 1.57
CA HIS A 43 6.60 -15.37 2.89
C HIS A 43 5.47 -14.43 3.29
N HIS A 44 4.67 -14.06 2.30
CA HIS A 44 3.41 -13.36 2.44
C HIS A 44 2.26 -14.35 2.48
N ALA A 45 1.38 -14.19 3.45
CA ALA A 45 0.09 -14.88 3.44
C ALA A 45 -1.00 -13.82 3.38
N MET A 46 -1.91 -13.95 2.43
CA MET A 46 -3.02 -13.01 2.33
C MET A 46 -3.97 -13.21 3.49
N SER A 47 -4.32 -12.12 4.17
CA SER A 47 -5.38 -12.09 5.17
C SER A 47 -6.52 -11.28 4.58
N CYS A 48 -7.74 -11.85 4.58
CA CYS A 48 -8.90 -11.15 4.06
C CYS A 48 -9.23 -9.97 4.95
N ALA A 49 -9.28 -8.78 4.35
CA ALA A 49 -9.74 -7.60 5.02
C ALA A 49 -11.21 -7.37 4.70
N ALA A 50 -11.99 -6.99 5.70
CA ALA A 50 -13.30 -6.43 5.45
C ALA A 50 -13.11 -5.04 4.84
N GLN A 51 -13.81 -4.72 3.76
CA GLN A 51 -13.91 -3.37 3.20
C GLN A 51 -12.66 -2.81 2.48
N GLY A 52 -12.05 -3.58 1.61
CA GLY A 52 -11.15 -3.01 0.60
C GLY A 52 -9.72 -2.70 1.02
N ASP A 53 -9.37 -2.84 2.29
CA ASP A 53 -7.98 -2.77 2.73
C ASP A 53 -7.31 -4.11 2.46
N MET A 54 -6.07 -4.06 2.00
CA MET A 54 -5.29 -5.27 1.78
C MET A 54 -4.40 -5.53 3.00
N ARG A 55 -4.40 -6.78 3.44
CA ARG A 55 -3.59 -7.21 4.58
C ARG A 55 -2.80 -8.44 4.18
N PHE A 56 -1.51 -8.41 4.42
CA PHE A 56 -0.61 -9.52 4.14
C PHE A 56 0.20 -9.83 5.39
N VAL A 57 0.20 -11.09 5.79
CA VAL A 57 0.98 -11.52 6.97
C VAL A 57 2.36 -11.96 6.50
N LEU A 58 3.40 -11.34 7.04
CA LEU A 58 4.81 -11.65 6.76
C LEU A 58 5.35 -12.57 7.84
N PHE A 59 5.89 -13.70 7.43
CA PHE A 59 6.55 -14.66 8.33
C PHE A 59 5.66 -15.11 9.49
N GLY A 60 4.35 -15.05 9.33
CA GLY A 60 3.39 -15.36 10.39
C GLY A 60 3.46 -14.45 11.60
N HIS A 61 4.12 -13.28 11.49
CA HIS A 61 4.41 -12.40 12.62
C HIS A 61 4.00 -10.96 12.43
N PHE A 62 4.28 -10.37 11.26
CA PHE A 62 3.96 -8.98 10.96
C PHE A 62 2.81 -8.91 9.97
N THR A 63 2.02 -7.85 10.07
CA THR A 63 0.95 -7.59 9.10
C THR A 63 1.29 -6.33 8.32
N VAL A 64 1.32 -6.43 7.00
CA VAL A 64 1.44 -5.29 6.10
C VAL A 64 0.04 -4.88 5.67
N PHE A 65 -0.28 -3.61 5.85
CA PHE A 65 -1.53 -3.01 5.39
C PHE A 65 -1.24 -2.12 4.19
N VAL A 66 -2.03 -2.26 3.15
CA VAL A 66 -2.00 -1.36 2.01
C VAL A 66 -3.40 -0.75 1.89
N THR A 67 -3.49 0.55 2.06
CA THR A 67 -4.77 1.24 2.14
C THR A 67 -4.70 2.60 1.43
N LEU A 68 -5.84 3.04 0.93
CA LEU A 68 -5.97 4.41 0.46
C LEU A 68 -6.26 5.30 1.67
N ALA A 69 -5.54 6.42 1.78
CA ALA A 69 -5.67 7.31 2.93
C ALA A 69 -7.12 7.77 3.12
N ASP A 70 -7.52 7.91 4.37
CA ASP A 70 -8.93 8.02 4.82
C ASP A 70 -9.47 9.45 4.73
N SER A 71 -9.03 10.27 3.81
CA SER A 71 -9.64 11.57 3.56
C SER A 71 -10.41 11.55 2.25
N PHE A 72 -11.45 12.39 2.15
CA PHE A 72 -12.23 12.48 0.93
C PHE A 72 -11.35 12.95 -0.22
N ASN A 73 -11.45 12.27 -1.36
CA ASN A 73 -10.64 12.54 -2.55
C ASN A 73 -9.14 12.36 -2.32
N SER A 74 -8.75 11.49 -1.41
CA SER A 74 -7.34 11.17 -1.22
C SER A 74 -6.83 10.26 -2.34
N HIS A 75 -5.69 10.63 -2.90
CA HIS A 75 -4.98 9.85 -3.92
C HIS A 75 -3.75 9.15 -3.34
N THR A 76 -3.57 9.19 -2.02
CA THR A 76 -2.38 8.64 -1.37
C THR A 76 -2.62 7.20 -0.95
N ILE A 77 -1.77 6.30 -1.46
CA ILE A 77 -1.71 4.92 -1.00
C ILE A 77 -0.72 4.87 0.15
N GLU A 78 -1.11 4.26 1.26
CA GLU A 78 -0.26 4.14 2.45
C GLU A 78 0.09 2.68 2.70
N TYR A 79 1.35 2.43 3.01
CA TYR A 79 1.89 1.11 3.33
C TYR A 79 2.31 1.10 4.78
N PHE A 80 1.64 0.29 5.59
CA PHE A 80 1.91 0.18 7.03
C PHE A 80 2.42 -1.21 7.37
N VAL A 81 3.21 -1.31 8.43
CA VAL A 81 3.55 -2.57 9.07
C VAL A 81 3.07 -2.55 10.51
N GLU A 82 2.50 -3.66 10.96
CA GLU A 82 1.98 -3.81 12.31
C GLU A 82 2.60 -5.05 12.95
N ASN A 83 2.98 -4.95 14.22
CA ASN A 83 3.47 -6.09 14.99
C ASN A 83 2.31 -6.80 15.72
N LYS A 84 2.62 -7.84 16.49
CA LYS A 84 1.60 -8.60 17.24
C LYS A 84 1.01 -7.84 18.41
N GLU A 85 1.70 -6.81 18.89
CA GLU A 85 1.21 -5.95 19.97
C GLU A 85 0.26 -4.88 19.47
N GLY A 86 0.02 -4.79 18.17
CA GLY A 86 -0.87 -3.81 17.56
C GLY A 86 -0.22 -2.46 17.27
N GLU A 87 1.08 -2.34 17.45
CA GLU A 87 1.82 -1.15 17.06
C GLU A 87 1.95 -1.10 15.53
N LYS A 88 1.77 0.08 14.95
CA LYS A 88 1.68 0.29 13.52
C LYS A 88 2.58 1.44 13.10
N GLN A 89 3.32 1.24 12.01
CA GLN A 89 4.21 2.26 11.45
C GLN A 89 3.96 2.40 9.96
N CYS A 90 3.95 3.64 9.47
CA CYS A 90 3.91 3.89 8.03
C CYS A 90 5.31 3.66 7.45
N VAL A 91 5.42 2.75 6.50
CA VAL A 91 6.68 2.40 5.85
C VAL A 91 6.91 3.31 4.64
N ALA A 92 5.89 3.57 3.85
CA ALA A 92 5.99 4.31 2.61
C ALA A 92 4.62 4.82 2.17
N GLN A 93 4.63 5.68 1.16
CA GLN A 93 3.44 6.20 0.51
C GLN A 93 3.63 6.20 -0.99
N ALA A 94 2.53 6.18 -1.73
CA ALA A 94 2.51 6.31 -3.18
C ALA A 94 1.32 7.16 -3.61
N GLN A 95 1.35 7.69 -4.83
CA GLN A 95 0.27 8.51 -5.37
C GLN A 95 -0.46 7.75 -6.46
N LEU A 96 -1.77 7.62 -6.32
CA LEU A 96 -2.65 7.02 -7.32
C LEU A 96 -3.25 8.14 -8.17
N MET A 97 -2.86 8.17 -9.45
CA MET A 97 -3.32 9.20 -10.37
C MET A 97 -4.70 8.85 -10.94
N ALA A 98 -5.39 9.86 -11.45
CA ALA A 98 -6.74 9.68 -12.00
C ALA A 98 -6.79 8.72 -13.18
N ASP A 99 -5.70 8.60 -13.93
CA ASP A 99 -5.58 7.67 -15.06
C ASP A 99 -5.17 6.25 -14.65
N GLY A 100 -4.95 6.01 -13.35
CA GLY A 100 -4.54 4.72 -12.83
C GLY A 100 -3.05 4.51 -12.72
N MET A 101 -2.24 5.50 -13.11
CA MET A 101 -0.80 5.42 -12.91
C MET A 101 -0.48 5.64 -11.43
N VAL A 102 0.46 4.86 -10.91
CA VAL A 102 0.94 4.97 -9.53
C VAL A 102 2.33 5.60 -9.56
N ASP A 103 2.51 6.67 -8.81
CA ASP A 103 3.74 7.47 -8.77
C ASP A 103 4.18 7.97 -10.16
N GLY A 104 3.25 8.00 -11.11
CA GLY A 104 3.48 8.50 -12.45
C GLY A 104 4.16 7.53 -13.42
N TYR A 105 4.51 6.30 -12.98
CA TYR A 105 5.23 5.37 -13.85
C TYR A 105 4.76 3.91 -13.78
N VAL A 106 3.94 3.55 -12.80
CA VAL A 106 3.44 2.18 -12.63
C VAL A 106 2.00 2.12 -13.10
N SER A 107 1.69 1.22 -14.04
CA SER A 107 0.30 0.98 -14.45
C SER A 107 -0.39 0.11 -13.39
N ASN A 108 -1.53 0.57 -12.84
CA ASN A 108 -2.28 -0.20 -11.87
C ASN A 108 -2.99 -1.43 -12.47
N ARG A 109 -2.90 -1.60 -13.78
CA ARG A 109 -3.43 -2.78 -14.48
C ARG A 109 -2.37 -3.85 -14.75
N ASP A 110 -1.11 -3.52 -14.55
CA ASP A 110 0.01 -4.44 -14.77
C ASP A 110 0.44 -5.01 -13.42
N ARG A 111 0.04 -6.25 -13.16
CA ARG A 111 0.32 -6.91 -11.88
C ARG A 111 1.80 -7.06 -11.57
N GLN A 112 2.64 -7.20 -12.59
CA GLN A 112 4.08 -7.33 -12.39
C GLN A 112 4.68 -6.00 -11.95
N GLN A 113 4.31 -4.91 -12.63
CA GLN A 113 4.76 -3.56 -12.24
C GLN A 113 4.28 -3.19 -10.84
N VAL A 114 3.02 -3.50 -10.54
CA VAL A 114 2.44 -3.22 -9.22
C VAL A 114 3.16 -4.01 -8.13
N LEU A 115 3.45 -5.29 -8.36
CA LEU A 115 4.17 -6.12 -7.41
C LEU A 115 5.58 -5.58 -7.15
N GLU A 116 6.34 -5.28 -8.20
CA GLU A 116 7.70 -4.76 -8.07
C GLU A 116 7.73 -3.44 -7.32
N HIS A 117 6.80 -2.54 -7.62
CA HIS A 117 6.65 -1.26 -6.94
C HIS A 117 6.31 -1.46 -5.46
N TYR A 118 5.36 -2.35 -5.16
CA TYR A 118 4.98 -2.68 -3.79
C TYR A 118 6.19 -3.21 -3.00
N LEU A 119 6.96 -4.13 -3.58
CA LEU A 119 8.12 -4.71 -2.92
C LEU A 119 9.20 -3.66 -2.65
N GLU A 120 9.38 -2.68 -3.53
CA GLU A 120 10.27 -1.55 -3.27
C GLU A 120 9.77 -0.71 -2.08
N LYS A 121 8.46 -0.48 -1.99
CA LYS A 121 7.87 0.30 -0.90
C LYS A 121 8.05 -0.37 0.45
N ILE A 122 7.92 -1.69 0.52
CA ILE A 122 8.06 -2.43 1.79
C ILE A 122 9.47 -3.02 2.00
N ALA A 123 10.39 -2.79 1.08
CA ALA A 123 11.76 -3.28 1.21
C ALA A 123 12.43 -2.95 2.56
N PRO A 124 12.21 -1.78 3.18
CA PRO A 124 12.76 -1.52 4.51
C PRO A 124 12.37 -2.55 5.56
N VAL A 125 11.15 -3.11 5.46
CA VAL A 125 10.70 -4.17 6.38
C VAL A 125 11.56 -5.41 6.22
N TYR A 126 11.74 -5.88 4.99
CA TYR A 126 12.60 -7.05 4.73
C TYR A 126 14.05 -6.79 5.14
N ASN A 127 14.57 -5.61 4.81
CA ASN A 127 15.96 -5.26 5.14
C ASN A 127 16.18 -5.21 6.65
N GLY A 128 15.23 -4.64 7.40
CA GLY A 128 15.29 -4.58 8.85
C GLY A 128 15.20 -5.96 9.50
N LEU A 129 14.31 -6.81 9.00
CA LEU A 129 14.18 -8.18 9.49
C LEU A 129 15.43 -9.01 9.18
N TYR A 130 15.96 -8.87 7.97
CA TYR A 130 17.18 -9.56 7.56
C TYR A 130 18.35 -9.20 8.46
N ALA A 131 18.56 -7.91 8.71
CA ALA A 131 19.64 -7.43 9.57
C ALA A 131 19.50 -7.94 11.00
N ALA A 132 18.29 -7.92 11.54
CA ALA A 132 18.02 -8.42 12.90
C ALA A 132 18.33 -9.91 13.04
N VAL A 133 17.89 -10.70 12.07
CA VAL A 133 18.13 -12.14 12.07
C VAL A 133 19.61 -12.45 11.89
N GLU A 134 20.30 -11.73 11.02
CA GLU A 134 21.73 -11.94 10.77
C GLU A 134 22.58 -11.64 12.00
N HIS A 135 22.17 -10.67 12.81
CA HIS A 135 22.88 -10.32 14.05
C HIS A 135 22.26 -10.94 15.30
N ASP A 136 21.28 -11.85 15.15
CA ASP A 136 20.56 -12.48 16.26
C ASP A 136 20.00 -11.49 17.27
N MET A 137 19.44 -10.37 16.75
CA MET A 137 18.85 -9.33 17.56
C MET A 137 17.33 -9.37 17.48
N PRO A 138 16.61 -9.01 18.55
CA PRO A 138 15.17 -8.83 18.46
C PRO A 138 14.82 -7.66 17.53
N VAL A 139 13.63 -7.73 16.95
CA VAL A 139 13.15 -6.73 16.00
C VAL A 139 12.27 -5.71 16.73
N ASP A 140 12.62 -4.44 16.61
CA ASP A 140 11.78 -3.34 17.01
C ASP A 140 11.09 -2.79 15.75
N LEU A 141 9.79 -2.51 15.85
CA LEU A 141 9.00 -2.01 14.72
C LEU A 141 9.60 -0.74 14.11
N LYS A 142 10.16 0.14 14.95
CA LYS A 142 10.81 1.38 14.48
C LYS A 142 12.01 1.11 13.58
N GLN A 143 12.71 0.01 13.81
CA GLN A 143 13.86 -0.37 12.99
C GLN A 143 13.46 -0.76 11.57
N LEU A 144 12.24 -1.26 11.39
CA LEU A 144 11.75 -1.67 10.08
C LEU A 144 11.50 -0.48 9.16
N THR A 145 11.36 0.71 9.72
CA THR A 145 11.14 1.95 8.96
C THR A 145 12.36 2.86 8.98
N ALA A 146 13.34 2.60 9.84
CA ALA A 146 14.52 3.44 10.01
C ALA A 146 15.41 3.48 8.77
N GLY A 147 15.50 2.36 8.03
CA GLY A 147 16.26 2.31 6.78
C GLY A 147 15.73 3.29 5.73
N ASN A 148 14.42 3.46 5.69
CA ASN A 148 13.77 4.41 4.79
C ASN A 148 14.09 5.85 5.20
N ALA A 149 14.04 6.14 6.49
CA ALA A 149 14.40 7.45 7.03
C ALA A 149 15.88 7.77 6.78
N SER A 150 16.76 6.80 6.96
CA SER A 150 18.19 6.96 6.71
C SER A 150 18.49 7.27 5.24
N ALA A 151 17.78 6.61 4.32
CA ALA A 151 17.92 6.85 2.90
C ALA A 151 17.51 8.28 2.51
N ASN A 152 16.56 8.85 3.22
CA ASN A 152 16.07 10.21 2.96
C ASN A 152 17.02 11.28 3.51
N VAL A 153 17.85 10.95 4.47
CA VAL A 153 18.81 11.87 5.08
C VAL A 153 20.13 11.91 4.30
N ALA A 154 20.46 10.83 3.67
CA ALA A 154 21.63 10.74 2.83
C ALA A 154 21.35 11.31 1.44
#